data_811533d279a5eb11ef0938b225b8ded1
#
_entry.id   811533d279a5eb11ef0938b225b8ded1
#
_cell.length_a   1.000
_cell.length_b   1.000
_cell.length_c   1.000
_cell.angle_alpha   90.00
_cell.angle_beta   90.00
_cell.angle_gamma   90.00
#
_symmetry.space_group_name_H-M   'P 1'
#
loop_
_entity.id
_entity.type
_entity.pdbx_description
1 polymer ?
#
loop_
_entity_poly.entity_id
_entity_poly.type
_entity_poly.pdbx_seq_one_letter_code
_entity_poly.pdbx_strand_id
1 'polypeptide(L)'
;MTLRHSQRGLATVEFAIVGATFFLVLFGVLEFGRALFVWNTLNEVTRRGARVATVCPVNHSAIKHVAVFDAPGGTGESPFLHGLTMDNVAVEYLDTGANVIGDPQTNFGNIRYVRVRVTNYQHTLLVPFLGADATVTTPDFAATLPRESLGIPREGETPFCFGSAG
;
A
#
# COMPACT_ATOMS: atom_id res chain seq x y z
N MET A 1 6.52 50.28 50.62
CA MET A 1 6.77 50.26 49.16
C MET A 1 6.72 48.81 48.73
N THR A 2 5.54 48.32 48.32
CA THR A 2 5.31 46.91 47.92
C THR A 2 5.63 46.75 46.45
N LEU A 3 6.71 46.04 46.12
CA LEU A 3 7.07 45.66 44.77
C LEU A 3 6.01 44.68 44.22
N ARG A 4 5.12 45.17 43.39
CA ARG A 4 4.22 44.32 42.58
C ARG A 4 5.09 43.57 41.59
N HIS A 5 5.44 42.35 41.88
CA HIS A 5 6.04 41.42 40.91
C HIS A 5 5.04 41.22 39.80
N SER A 6 5.44 41.62 38.59
CA SER A 6 4.63 41.45 37.38
C SER A 6 4.62 39.96 37.00
N GLN A 7 3.54 39.24 37.29
CA GLN A 7 3.34 37.82 36.94
C GLN A 7 2.97 37.58 35.46
N ARG A 8 3.13 38.61 34.62
CA ARG A 8 2.74 38.51 33.20
C ARG A 8 3.55 37.46 32.39
N GLY A 9 4.78 37.15 32.81
CA GLY A 9 5.62 36.13 32.16
C GLY A 9 5.15 34.69 32.48
N LEU A 10 4.60 34.44 33.66
CA LEU A 10 4.18 33.10 34.05
C LEU A 10 2.97 32.60 33.24
N ALA A 11 1.98 33.46 33.00
CA ALA A 11 0.80 33.13 32.20
C ALA A 11 1.16 32.81 30.72
N THR A 12 2.18 33.47 30.17
CA THR A 12 2.64 33.19 28.80
C THR A 12 3.31 31.80 28.71
N VAL A 13 4.11 31.43 29.70
CA VAL A 13 4.74 30.10 29.76
C VAL A 13 3.69 29.01 29.94
N GLU A 14 2.73 29.23 30.84
CA GLU A 14 1.61 28.29 31.06
C GLU A 14 0.80 28.07 29.77
N PHE A 15 0.44 29.15 29.06
CA PHE A 15 -0.24 29.07 27.77
C PHE A 15 0.60 28.32 26.74
N ALA A 16 1.91 28.56 26.68
CA ALA A 16 2.81 27.89 25.73
C ALA A 16 2.87 26.38 25.99
N ILE A 17 2.92 25.94 27.26
CA ILE A 17 2.94 24.52 27.62
C ILE A 17 1.61 23.84 27.25
N VAL A 18 0.48 24.47 27.56
CA VAL A 18 -0.85 23.97 27.21
C VAL A 18 -1.00 23.90 25.70
N GLY A 19 -0.58 24.93 24.97
CA GLY A 19 -0.61 24.97 23.51
C GLY A 19 0.27 23.89 22.90
N ALA A 20 1.50 23.70 23.37
CA ALA A 20 2.41 22.68 22.92
C ALA A 20 1.82 21.27 23.13
N THR A 21 1.24 21.01 24.29
CA THR A 21 0.60 19.72 24.60
C THR A 21 -0.60 19.47 23.69
N PHE A 22 -1.43 20.50 23.47
CA PHE A 22 -2.58 20.41 22.57
C PHE A 22 -2.16 20.06 21.14
N PHE A 23 -1.19 20.76 20.59
CA PHE A 23 -0.70 20.49 19.23
C PHE A 23 -0.01 19.13 19.11
N LEU A 24 0.72 18.70 20.14
CA LEU A 24 1.34 17.36 20.16
C LEU A 24 0.27 16.28 20.05
N VAL A 25 -0.81 16.37 20.84
CA VAL A 25 -1.92 15.42 20.77
C VAL A 25 -2.64 15.50 19.44
N LEU A 26 -2.91 16.70 18.94
CA LEU A 26 -3.58 16.92 17.65
C LEU A 26 -2.79 16.28 16.49
N PHE A 27 -1.50 16.57 16.40
CA PHE A 27 -0.65 15.98 15.35
C PHE A 27 -0.50 14.47 15.52
N GLY A 28 -0.44 13.97 16.75
CA GLY A 28 -0.42 12.54 17.01
C GLY A 28 -1.68 11.83 16.49
N VAL A 29 -2.86 12.41 16.71
CA VAL A 29 -4.12 11.87 16.18
C VAL A 29 -4.16 11.90 14.65
N LEU A 30 -3.71 13.00 14.03
CA LEU A 30 -3.64 13.11 12.56
C LEU A 30 -2.70 12.07 11.96
N GLU A 31 -1.51 11.89 12.55
CA GLU A 31 -0.55 10.91 12.06
C GLU A 31 -1.05 9.48 12.21
N PHE A 32 -1.70 9.17 13.34
CA PHE A 32 -2.33 7.87 13.53
C PHE A 32 -3.45 7.61 12.50
N GLY A 33 -4.28 8.60 12.21
CA GLY A 33 -5.30 8.51 11.16
C GLY A 33 -4.69 8.23 9.78
N ARG A 34 -3.58 8.89 9.44
CA ARG A 34 -2.83 8.64 8.20
C ARG A 34 -2.25 7.22 8.16
N ALA A 35 -1.66 6.76 9.25
CA ALA A 35 -1.13 5.40 9.35
C ALA A 35 -2.23 4.34 9.12
N LEU A 36 -3.41 4.53 9.70
CA LEU A 36 -4.57 3.65 9.48
C LEU A 36 -5.05 3.70 8.01
N PHE A 37 -5.06 4.87 7.39
CA PHE A 37 -5.41 5.00 5.98
C PHE A 37 -4.43 4.22 5.10
N VAL A 38 -3.12 4.38 5.32
CA VAL A 38 -2.07 3.62 4.62
C VAL A 38 -2.28 2.12 4.80
N TRP A 39 -2.47 1.66 6.03
CA TRP A 39 -2.71 0.26 6.35
C TRP A 39 -3.89 -0.33 5.57
N ASN A 40 -5.02 0.35 5.58
CA ASN A 40 -6.21 -0.10 4.86
C ASN A 40 -6.01 -0.08 3.33
N THR A 41 -5.33 0.93 2.81
CA THR A 41 -5.03 1.02 1.37
C THR A 41 -4.09 -0.09 0.92
N LEU A 42 -3.02 -0.41 1.68
CA LEU A 42 -2.11 -1.51 1.34
C LEU A 42 -2.82 -2.88 1.37
N ASN A 43 -3.73 -3.09 2.31
CA ASN A 43 -4.59 -4.28 2.31
C ASN A 43 -5.45 -4.35 1.04
N GLU A 44 -6.04 -3.24 0.62
CA GLU A 44 -6.86 -3.23 -0.59
C GLU A 44 -6.03 -3.42 -1.86
N VAL A 45 -4.81 -2.88 -1.93
CA VAL A 45 -3.83 -3.14 -3.01
C VAL A 45 -3.63 -4.64 -3.22
N THR A 46 -3.34 -5.39 -2.14
CA THR A 46 -3.10 -6.83 -2.22
C THR A 46 -4.35 -7.60 -2.64
N ARG A 47 -5.51 -7.27 -2.07
CA ARG A 47 -6.78 -7.93 -2.39
C ARG A 47 -7.21 -7.66 -3.82
N ARG A 48 -7.11 -6.40 -4.28
CA ARG A 48 -7.45 -6.00 -5.64
C ARG A 48 -6.51 -6.64 -6.64
N GLY A 49 -5.20 -6.58 -6.39
CA GLY A 49 -4.21 -7.24 -7.23
C GLY A 49 -4.43 -8.75 -7.33
N ALA A 50 -4.72 -9.42 -6.21
CA ALA A 50 -4.97 -10.85 -6.20
C ALA A 50 -6.20 -11.24 -7.03
N ARG A 51 -7.31 -10.49 -6.94
CA ARG A 51 -8.51 -10.74 -7.76
C ARG A 51 -8.23 -10.65 -9.26
N VAL A 52 -7.47 -9.62 -9.66
CA VAL A 52 -7.11 -9.44 -11.08
C VAL A 52 -6.14 -10.52 -11.52
N ALA A 53 -5.17 -10.89 -10.67
CA ALA A 53 -4.17 -11.90 -10.99
C ALA A 53 -4.75 -13.32 -11.15
N THR A 54 -5.92 -13.62 -10.56
CA THR A 54 -6.58 -14.93 -10.77
C THR A 54 -7.23 -15.09 -12.14
N VAL A 55 -7.56 -13.99 -12.79
CA VAL A 55 -8.29 -14.00 -14.08
C VAL A 55 -7.42 -13.56 -15.26
N CYS A 56 -6.41 -12.69 -15.05
CA CYS A 56 -5.52 -12.23 -16.09
C CYS A 56 -4.43 -13.25 -16.44
N PRO A 57 -3.85 -13.16 -17.65
CA PRO A 57 -2.68 -13.96 -18.02
C PRO A 57 -1.54 -13.81 -17.02
N VAL A 58 -0.78 -14.88 -16.87
CA VAL A 58 0.37 -14.93 -15.96
C VAL A 58 1.36 -13.79 -16.28
N ASN A 59 1.80 -13.09 -15.26
CA ASN A 59 2.75 -11.96 -15.35
C ASN A 59 2.29 -10.76 -16.20
N HIS A 60 0.99 -10.62 -16.45
CA HIS A 60 0.48 -9.48 -17.21
C HIS A 60 0.66 -8.17 -16.42
N SER A 61 1.19 -7.12 -17.08
CA SER A 61 1.50 -5.83 -16.42
C SER A 61 0.29 -5.14 -15.81
N ALA A 62 -0.89 -5.28 -16.41
CA ALA A 62 -2.13 -4.70 -15.89
C ALA A 62 -2.47 -5.13 -14.46
N ILE A 63 -2.01 -6.32 -14.01
CA ILE A 63 -2.22 -6.79 -12.63
C ILE A 63 -1.63 -5.79 -11.64
N LYS A 64 -0.39 -5.36 -11.87
CA LYS A 64 0.31 -4.43 -10.99
C LYS A 64 -0.27 -3.01 -11.06
N HIS A 65 -0.60 -2.52 -12.27
CA HIS A 65 -1.27 -1.22 -12.44
C HIS A 65 -2.58 -1.17 -11.64
N VAL A 66 -3.46 -2.16 -11.86
CA VAL A 66 -4.74 -2.23 -11.16
C VAL A 66 -4.56 -2.38 -9.65
N ALA A 67 -3.53 -3.11 -9.19
CA ALA A 67 -3.23 -3.26 -7.77
C ALA A 67 -2.93 -1.90 -7.13
N VAL A 68 -2.08 -1.07 -7.74
CA VAL A 68 -1.72 0.26 -7.22
C VAL A 68 -2.75 1.34 -7.52
N PHE A 69 -3.95 0.98 -8.00
CA PHE A 69 -5.03 1.90 -8.39
C PHE A 69 -4.68 2.79 -9.61
N ASP A 70 -3.72 2.37 -10.39
CA ASP A 70 -3.38 3.05 -11.63
C ASP A 70 -4.14 2.44 -12.82
N ALA A 71 -4.32 3.22 -13.87
CA ALA A 71 -4.89 2.71 -15.12
C ALA A 71 -3.87 1.82 -15.84
N PRO A 72 -4.29 0.75 -16.51
CA PRO A 72 -3.40 -0.02 -17.36
C PRO A 72 -2.71 0.87 -18.40
N GLY A 73 -1.36 0.82 -18.44
CA GLY A 73 -0.55 1.71 -19.28
C GLY A 73 -0.31 3.10 -18.68
N GLY A 74 -0.70 3.36 -17.45
CA GLY A 74 -0.41 4.60 -16.73
C GLY A 74 1.04 4.67 -16.23
N THR A 75 1.29 5.53 -15.25
CA THR A 75 2.64 5.81 -14.71
C THR A 75 3.21 4.67 -13.87
N GLY A 76 2.36 3.77 -13.37
CA GLY A 76 2.74 2.73 -12.42
C GLY A 76 2.85 3.22 -10.98
N GLU A 77 2.37 4.42 -10.69
CA GLU A 77 2.34 5.01 -9.34
C GLU A 77 0.92 5.10 -8.80
N SER A 78 0.77 4.93 -7.50
CA SER A 78 -0.53 5.05 -6.86
C SER A 78 -0.96 6.52 -6.74
N PRO A 79 -2.19 6.88 -7.14
CA PRO A 79 -2.72 8.23 -6.93
C PRO A 79 -3.08 8.51 -5.46
N PHE A 80 -3.16 7.49 -4.61
CA PHE A 80 -3.60 7.62 -3.21
C PHE A 80 -2.45 7.58 -2.21
N LEU A 81 -1.38 6.85 -2.51
CA LEU A 81 -0.23 6.68 -1.62
C LEU A 81 1.05 7.11 -2.31
N HIS A 82 1.59 8.24 -1.88
CA HIS A 82 2.88 8.70 -2.36
C HIS A 82 3.97 7.66 -2.13
N GLY A 83 4.78 7.39 -3.15
CA GLY A 83 5.88 6.41 -3.10
C GLY A 83 5.44 4.95 -3.23
N LEU A 84 4.14 4.65 -3.39
CA LEU A 84 3.69 3.31 -3.75
C LEU A 84 3.69 3.15 -5.27
N THR A 85 4.53 2.24 -5.75
CA THR A 85 4.69 1.96 -7.17
C THR A 85 4.46 0.48 -7.47
N MET A 86 4.41 0.13 -8.74
CA MET A 86 4.32 -1.27 -9.18
C MET A 86 5.51 -2.13 -8.70
N ASP A 87 6.66 -1.52 -8.41
CA ASP A 87 7.85 -2.24 -7.92
C ASP A 87 7.66 -2.75 -6.49
N ASN A 88 6.77 -2.10 -5.73
CA ASN A 88 6.38 -2.58 -4.41
C ASN A 88 5.44 -3.79 -4.48
N VAL A 89 4.87 -4.11 -5.66
CA VAL A 89 3.89 -5.19 -5.82
C VAL A 89 4.55 -6.41 -6.43
N ALA A 90 4.61 -7.49 -5.65
CA ALA A 90 5.05 -8.81 -6.09
C ALA A 90 3.83 -9.71 -6.35
N VAL A 91 3.81 -10.36 -7.52
CA VAL A 91 2.79 -11.36 -7.88
C VAL A 91 3.48 -12.72 -7.89
N GLU A 92 2.99 -13.65 -7.10
CA GLU A 92 3.55 -14.99 -6.94
C GLU A 92 2.49 -16.03 -7.27
N TYR A 93 2.90 -17.07 -8.00
CA TYR A 93 2.05 -18.21 -8.34
C TYR A 93 2.50 -19.42 -7.54
N LEU A 94 1.55 -20.10 -6.90
CA LEU A 94 1.83 -21.12 -5.91
C LEU A 94 1.25 -22.48 -6.34
N ASP A 95 1.93 -23.56 -5.96
CA ASP A 95 1.48 -24.93 -6.10
C ASP A 95 0.50 -25.36 -4.99
N THR A 96 0.14 -26.65 -4.96
CA THR A 96 -0.73 -27.23 -3.92
C THR A 96 -0.11 -27.19 -2.52
N GLY A 97 1.21 -27.13 -2.42
CA GLY A 97 1.95 -27.02 -1.16
C GLY A 97 2.21 -25.57 -0.73
N ALA A 98 1.63 -24.59 -1.45
CA ALA A 98 1.88 -23.16 -1.27
C ALA A 98 3.34 -22.74 -1.52
N ASN A 99 4.12 -23.52 -2.26
CA ASN A 99 5.46 -23.16 -2.70
C ASN A 99 5.38 -22.27 -3.93
N VAL A 100 6.29 -21.28 -4.03
CA VAL A 100 6.37 -20.39 -5.18
C VAL A 100 6.91 -21.12 -6.40
N ILE A 101 6.19 -21.02 -7.52
CA ILE A 101 6.58 -21.55 -8.81
C ILE A 101 7.52 -20.56 -9.50
N GLY A 102 8.79 -20.92 -9.71
CA GLY A 102 9.82 -20.03 -10.26
C GLY A 102 9.54 -19.59 -11.71
N ASP A 103 8.98 -20.49 -12.53
CA ASP A 103 8.54 -20.18 -13.90
C ASP A 103 7.07 -20.58 -14.07
N PRO A 104 6.14 -19.65 -13.80
CA PRO A 104 4.72 -19.95 -13.85
C PRO A 104 4.16 -20.08 -15.28
N GLN A 105 4.87 -19.59 -16.29
CA GLN A 105 4.45 -19.74 -17.71
C GLN A 105 4.68 -21.18 -18.17
N THR A 106 5.86 -21.72 -17.92
CA THR A 106 6.20 -23.11 -18.27
C THR A 106 5.46 -24.13 -17.39
N ASN A 107 5.25 -23.80 -16.10
CA ASN A 107 4.61 -24.68 -15.12
C ASN A 107 3.14 -24.30 -14.85
N PHE A 108 2.45 -23.79 -15.84
CA PHE A 108 1.08 -23.27 -15.73
C PHE A 108 0.09 -24.28 -15.10
N GLY A 109 0.21 -25.55 -15.47
CA GLY A 109 -0.64 -26.63 -14.96
C GLY A 109 -0.53 -26.87 -13.46
N ASN A 110 0.58 -26.47 -12.84
CA ASN A 110 0.85 -26.67 -11.41
C ASN A 110 0.34 -25.50 -10.54
N ILE A 111 -0.03 -24.37 -11.15
CA ILE A 111 -0.54 -23.22 -10.39
C ILE A 111 -1.88 -23.60 -9.74
N ARG A 112 -1.99 -23.35 -8.43
CA ARG A 112 -3.22 -23.56 -7.65
C ARG A 112 -3.70 -22.30 -6.97
N TYR A 113 -2.76 -21.44 -6.56
CA TYR A 113 -3.07 -20.19 -5.90
C TYR A 113 -2.25 -19.06 -6.52
N VAL A 114 -2.78 -17.85 -6.41
CA VAL A 114 -2.09 -16.61 -6.74
C VAL A 114 -1.98 -15.78 -5.48
N ARG A 115 -0.80 -15.31 -5.17
CA ARG A 115 -0.52 -14.44 -4.03
C ARG A 115 0.03 -13.12 -4.52
N VAL A 116 -0.58 -12.03 -4.08
CA VAL A 116 -0.06 -10.68 -4.31
C VAL A 116 0.41 -10.12 -2.98
N ARG A 117 1.64 -9.59 -2.98
CA ARG A 117 2.29 -9.00 -1.80
C ARG A 117 2.67 -7.57 -2.09
N VAL A 118 2.58 -6.72 -1.06
CA VAL A 118 3.24 -5.41 -1.05
C VAL A 118 4.43 -5.49 -0.12
N THR A 119 5.60 -5.18 -0.63
CA THR A 119 6.87 -5.24 0.08
C THR A 119 7.62 -3.91 -0.05
N ASN A 120 8.47 -3.61 0.93
CA ASN A 120 9.37 -2.46 0.92
C ASN A 120 8.66 -1.09 0.79
N TYR A 121 7.39 -0.98 1.15
CA TYR A 121 6.73 0.32 1.20
C TYR A 121 7.16 1.06 2.47
N GLN A 122 7.55 2.32 2.31
CA GLN A 122 7.95 3.21 3.40
C GLN A 122 6.94 4.33 3.58
N HIS A 123 6.37 4.41 4.76
CA HIS A 123 5.47 5.50 5.14
C HIS A 123 6.26 6.66 5.73
N THR A 124 6.20 7.82 5.09
CA THR A 124 6.85 9.05 5.58
C THR A 124 5.96 9.72 6.63
N LEU A 125 6.51 9.96 7.80
CA LEU A 125 5.84 10.67 8.88
C LEU A 125 5.86 12.18 8.61
N LEU A 126 4.73 12.85 8.88
CA LEU A 126 4.59 14.30 8.74
C LEU A 126 4.96 15.07 10.01
N VAL A 127 5.03 14.36 11.15
CA VAL A 127 5.28 15.00 12.44
C VAL A 127 6.72 15.44 12.54
N PRO A 128 7.01 16.76 12.60
CA PRO A 128 8.38 17.28 12.54
C PRO A 128 9.24 16.96 13.77
N PHE A 129 8.64 16.40 14.83
CA PHE A 129 9.35 16.07 16.07
C PHE A 129 10.27 14.85 15.97
N LEU A 130 10.09 14.02 14.94
CA LEU A 130 10.89 12.82 14.73
C LEU A 130 12.05 13.02 13.72
N GLY A 131 12.24 14.25 13.25
CA GLY A 131 13.21 14.60 12.23
C GLY A 131 12.61 14.71 10.83
N ALA A 132 13.20 15.52 9.97
CA ALA A 132 12.87 15.54 8.56
C ALA A 132 13.20 14.13 7.99
N ASP A 133 12.29 13.56 7.20
CA ASP A 133 12.44 12.25 6.55
C ASP A 133 12.33 11.01 7.45
N ALA A 134 11.69 11.12 8.63
CA ALA A 134 11.37 9.94 9.41
C ALA A 134 10.42 9.02 8.63
N THR A 135 10.90 7.83 8.26
CA THR A 135 10.12 6.80 7.57
C THR A 135 9.91 5.58 8.44
N VAL A 136 8.75 4.98 8.33
CA VAL A 136 8.43 3.70 8.95
C VAL A 136 8.19 2.67 7.85
N THR A 137 8.97 1.60 7.87
CA THR A 137 8.73 0.47 6.97
C THR A 137 7.48 -0.26 7.42
N THR A 138 6.53 -0.43 6.51
CA THR A 138 5.32 -1.19 6.79
C THR A 138 5.62 -2.69 6.78
N PRO A 139 4.89 -3.51 7.56
CA PRO A 139 4.95 -4.95 7.42
C PRO A 139 4.49 -5.39 6.03
N ASP A 140 4.88 -6.58 5.62
CA ASP A 140 4.43 -7.16 4.36
C ASP A 140 2.94 -7.46 4.41
N PHE A 141 2.21 -6.93 3.44
CA PHE A 141 0.81 -7.25 3.21
C PHE A 141 0.72 -8.32 2.12
N ALA A 142 -0.14 -9.30 2.29
CA ALA A 142 -0.34 -10.34 1.30
C ALA A 142 -1.81 -10.78 1.22
N ALA A 143 -2.28 -11.06 0.00
CA ALA A 143 -3.55 -11.71 -0.24
C ALA A 143 -3.33 -12.91 -1.16
N THR A 144 -3.87 -14.06 -0.78
CA THR A 144 -3.78 -15.30 -1.56
C THR A 144 -5.18 -15.76 -1.93
N LEU A 145 -5.39 -16.03 -3.21
CA LEU A 145 -6.65 -16.53 -3.76
C LEU A 145 -6.40 -17.79 -4.57
N PRO A 146 -7.38 -18.71 -4.67
CA PRO A 146 -7.30 -19.81 -5.60
C PRO A 146 -7.28 -19.28 -7.04
N ARG A 147 -6.58 -19.99 -7.92
CA ARG A 147 -6.57 -19.61 -9.35
C ARG A 147 -7.96 -19.74 -9.95
N GLU A 148 -8.26 -18.89 -10.89
CA GLU A 148 -9.42 -19.02 -11.76
C GLU A 148 -8.98 -19.31 -13.21
N SER A 149 -9.29 -18.45 -14.16
CA SER A 149 -8.99 -18.65 -15.57
C SER A 149 -7.52 -18.41 -15.94
N LEU A 150 -6.80 -17.54 -15.19
CA LEU A 150 -5.42 -17.13 -15.51
C LEU A 150 -5.23 -16.70 -16.98
N GLY A 151 -6.22 -16.02 -17.52
CA GLY A 151 -6.21 -15.56 -18.90
C GLY A 151 -6.54 -16.64 -19.95
N ILE A 152 -6.94 -17.85 -19.56
CA ILE A 152 -7.46 -18.83 -20.51
C ILE A 152 -8.84 -18.34 -20.97
N PRO A 153 -9.00 -18.00 -22.27
CA PRO A 153 -10.27 -17.56 -22.79
C PRO A 153 -11.26 -18.72 -22.87
N ARG A 154 -12.53 -18.44 -22.94
CA ARG A 154 -13.52 -19.40 -23.37
C ARG A 154 -13.32 -19.74 -24.85
N GLU A 155 -13.82 -20.89 -25.27
CA GLU A 155 -13.70 -21.31 -26.66
C GLU A 155 -14.25 -20.23 -27.60
N GLY A 156 -13.41 -19.75 -28.52
CA GLY A 156 -13.75 -18.68 -29.47
C GLY A 156 -13.48 -17.24 -29.01
N GLU A 157 -12.98 -17.03 -27.79
CA GLU A 157 -12.62 -15.71 -27.28
C GLU A 157 -11.11 -15.50 -27.23
N THR A 158 -10.66 -14.24 -27.32
CA THR A 158 -9.25 -13.88 -27.10
C THR A 158 -8.97 -13.68 -25.60
N PRO A 159 -7.76 -13.98 -25.11
CA PRO A 159 -7.38 -13.68 -23.74
C PRO A 159 -7.58 -12.20 -23.44
N PHE A 160 -8.39 -11.89 -22.42
CA PHE A 160 -8.68 -10.51 -22.04
C PHE A 160 -8.16 -10.25 -20.63
N CYS A 161 -7.46 -9.13 -20.48
CA CYS A 161 -7.14 -8.53 -19.18
C CYS A 161 -7.31 -7.02 -19.29
N PHE A 162 -7.59 -6.34 -18.18
CA PHE A 162 -7.83 -4.91 -18.15
C PHE A 162 -6.73 -4.14 -18.92
N GLY A 163 -7.13 -3.35 -19.93
CA GLY A 163 -6.23 -2.50 -20.70
C GLY A 163 -5.45 -3.18 -21.82
N SER A 164 -5.63 -4.46 -22.07
CA SER A 164 -5.17 -5.11 -23.31
C SER A 164 -6.18 -4.85 -24.43
N ALA A 165 -6.23 -3.63 -24.94
CA ALA A 165 -6.60 -3.45 -26.32
C ALA A 165 -5.40 -3.93 -27.11
N GLY A 166 -5.59 -4.99 -27.91
CA GLY A 166 -4.58 -5.67 -28.69
C GLY A 166 -3.78 -4.77 -29.62
#